data_8427f5b3b21b96d5066ccc85dd51d29e
#
_entry.id   8427f5b3b21b96d5066ccc85dd51d29e
#
_cell.length_a   1.000
_cell.length_b   1.000
_cell.length_c   1.000
_cell.angle_alpha   90.00
_cell.angle_beta   90.00
_cell.angle_gamma   90.00
#
_symmetry.space_group_name_H-M   'P 1'
#
loop_
_entity.id
_entity.type
_entity.pdbx_description
1 polymer ?
#
loop_
_entity_poly.entity_id
_entity_poly.type
_entity_poly.pdbx_seq_one_letter_code
_entity_poly.pdbx_strand_id
1 'polypeptide(L)'
;MSPQTKKFKHPESILVVIYTRTGKVLLLKRADDPDFWQSVTGSLLREETEPRQAAARELREETGLRATEGLRDLQLTHRYPILPKWRQRYAPEVRENTEHVFAFELPAEIHITVNPAEHAGYGWFAFDEAAGKVASWTNREVILKLKPKG
;
A
#
# COMPACT_ATOMS: atom_id res chain seq x y z
N MET A 1 17.38 34.06 4.68
CA MET A 1 16.42 33.20 4.04
C MET A 1 16.93 31.76 4.06
N SER A 2 16.14 30.87 4.60
CA SER A 2 16.54 29.49 4.58
C SER A 2 16.52 28.99 3.14
N PRO A 3 17.47 28.16 2.72
CA PRO A 3 17.43 27.55 1.42
C PRO A 3 16.16 26.70 1.33
N GLN A 4 15.68 26.51 0.11
CA GLN A 4 14.55 25.63 -0.08
C GLN A 4 14.89 24.27 0.48
N THR A 5 14.17 23.88 1.51
CA THR A 5 14.36 22.57 2.10
C THR A 5 13.70 21.56 1.19
N LYS A 6 14.50 20.63 0.70
CA LYS A 6 13.98 19.50 -0.03
C LYS A 6 13.04 18.73 0.92
N LYS A 7 11.81 18.47 0.46
CA LYS A 7 10.88 17.68 1.24
C LYS A 7 11.21 16.22 1.08
N PHE A 8 11.65 15.60 2.17
CA PHE A 8 11.93 14.16 2.18
C PHE A 8 10.68 13.39 2.55
N LYS A 9 10.60 12.17 2.03
CA LYS A 9 9.55 11.25 2.43
C LYS A 9 9.73 10.85 3.89
N HIS A 10 8.62 10.72 4.59
CA HIS A 10 8.62 10.17 5.93
C HIS A 10 8.99 8.68 5.86
N PRO A 11 9.89 8.19 6.71
CA PRO A 11 10.29 6.77 6.68
C PRO A 11 9.30 5.85 7.40
N GLU A 12 8.03 6.20 7.34
CA GLU A 12 6.92 5.35 7.78
C GLU A 12 5.88 5.33 6.67
N SER A 13 5.38 4.15 6.39
CA SER A 13 4.41 3.94 5.35
C SER A 13 3.31 3.00 5.82
N ILE A 14 2.30 2.88 4.99
CA ILE A 14 1.22 1.92 5.22
C ILE A 14 1.10 0.99 4.01
N LEU A 15 0.57 -0.18 4.28
CA LEU A 15 0.18 -1.14 3.27
C LEU A 15 -1.24 -1.54 3.61
N VAL A 16 -2.15 -1.41 2.65
CA VAL A 16 -3.53 -1.86 2.82
C VAL A 16 -3.81 -2.95 1.79
N VAL A 17 -4.04 -4.16 2.25
CA VAL A 17 -4.44 -5.25 1.37
C VAL A 17 -5.96 -5.28 1.34
N ILE A 18 -6.52 -5.09 0.15
CA ILE A 18 -7.95 -5.10 -0.10
C ILE A 18 -8.33 -6.45 -0.67
N TYR A 19 -9.29 -7.11 -0.05
CA TYR A 19 -9.70 -8.43 -0.48
C TYR A 19 -11.21 -8.61 -0.31
N THR A 20 -11.76 -9.61 -0.96
CA THR A 20 -13.18 -9.89 -0.94
C THR A 20 -13.47 -11.21 -0.25
N ARG A 21 -14.69 -11.32 0.26
CA ARG A 21 -15.17 -12.60 0.83
C ARG A 21 -15.29 -13.68 -0.24
N THR A 22 -15.35 -13.26 -1.50
CA THR A 22 -15.41 -14.18 -2.65
C THR A 22 -14.03 -14.76 -3.02
N GLY A 23 -12.97 -14.30 -2.36
CA GLY A 23 -11.64 -14.88 -2.56
C GLY A 23 -10.75 -14.14 -3.54
N LYS A 24 -10.93 -12.84 -3.70
CA LYS A 24 -10.14 -12.03 -4.62
C LYS A 24 -9.38 -10.93 -3.89
N VAL A 25 -8.23 -10.59 -4.40
CA VAL A 25 -7.37 -9.51 -3.89
C VAL A 25 -7.25 -8.45 -4.96
N LEU A 26 -7.41 -7.19 -4.56
CA LEU A 26 -7.23 -6.06 -5.47
C LEU A 26 -5.75 -5.72 -5.58
N LEU A 27 -5.26 -5.64 -6.81
CA LEU A 27 -3.92 -5.13 -7.07
C LEU A 27 -4.01 -3.94 -8.03
N LEU A 28 -3.12 -2.99 -7.81
CA LEU A 28 -3.00 -1.79 -8.62
C LEU A 28 -1.73 -1.91 -9.46
N LYS A 29 -1.84 -1.47 -10.71
CA LYS A 29 -0.72 -1.52 -11.65
C LYS A 29 -0.12 -0.12 -11.73
N ARG A 30 1.18 0.01 -11.52
CA ARG A 30 1.82 1.32 -11.52
C ARG A 30 1.87 1.91 -12.93
N ALA A 31 1.68 3.24 -12.99
CA ALA A 31 1.73 3.94 -14.26
C ALA A 31 3.16 4.04 -14.81
N ASP A 32 4.16 4.11 -13.91
CA ASP A 32 5.57 4.25 -14.28
C ASP A 32 6.27 2.91 -14.55
N ASP A 33 5.62 1.79 -14.21
CA ASP A 33 6.17 0.47 -14.43
C ASP A 33 5.01 -0.52 -14.56
N PRO A 34 4.60 -0.85 -15.79
CA PRO A 34 3.42 -1.70 -16.02
C PRO A 34 3.55 -3.15 -15.53
N ASP A 35 4.76 -3.57 -15.19
CA ASP A 35 4.96 -4.90 -14.61
C ASP A 35 4.93 -4.87 -13.09
N PHE A 36 4.77 -3.68 -12.50
CA PHE A 36 4.81 -3.52 -11.06
C PHE A 36 3.38 -3.47 -10.49
N TRP A 37 2.98 -4.57 -9.87
CA TRP A 37 1.69 -4.70 -9.20
C TRP A 37 1.87 -4.56 -7.70
N GLN A 38 0.90 -3.92 -7.04
CA GLN A 38 0.97 -3.70 -5.61
C GLN A 38 -0.41 -3.48 -5.00
N SER A 39 -0.51 -3.74 -3.70
CA SER A 39 -1.66 -3.30 -2.91
C SER A 39 -1.54 -1.79 -2.66
N VAL A 40 -2.51 -1.20 -1.96
CA VAL A 40 -2.45 0.23 -1.62
C VAL A 40 -1.27 0.47 -0.68
N THR A 41 -0.44 1.46 -1.01
CA THR A 41 0.71 1.81 -0.18
C THR A 41 1.00 3.30 -0.30
N GLY A 42 1.63 3.85 0.72
CA GLY A 42 2.03 5.25 0.71
C GLY A 42 2.67 5.64 2.02
N SER A 43 3.39 6.75 2.01
CA SER A 43 4.06 7.25 3.20
C SER A 43 3.12 8.11 4.03
N LEU A 44 3.33 8.13 5.34
CA LEU A 44 2.64 9.07 6.22
C LEU A 44 3.04 10.49 5.83
N LEU A 45 2.06 11.38 5.87
CA LEU A 45 2.32 12.81 5.76
C LEU A 45 2.82 13.32 7.10
N ARG A 46 3.53 14.43 7.09
CA ARG A 46 4.12 15.01 8.30
C ARG A 46 3.09 15.29 9.39
N GLU A 47 1.89 15.72 8.99
CA GLU A 47 0.79 16.04 9.91
C GLU A 47 0.01 14.81 10.37
N GLU A 48 0.24 13.66 9.78
CA GLU A 48 -0.45 12.43 10.20
C GLU A 48 0.28 11.83 11.39
N THR A 49 -0.42 11.73 12.50
CA THR A 49 0.15 11.25 13.75
C THR A 49 -0.03 9.74 13.96
N GLU A 50 -0.96 9.14 13.22
CA GLU A 50 -1.23 7.72 13.33
C GLU A 50 -1.27 7.06 11.95
N PRO A 51 -0.75 5.84 11.84
CA PRO A 51 -0.76 5.12 10.55
C PRO A 51 -2.16 4.96 9.94
N ARG A 52 -3.20 4.80 10.76
CA ARG A 52 -4.57 4.65 10.26
C ARG A 52 -5.02 5.86 9.42
N GLN A 53 -4.55 7.06 9.77
CA GLN A 53 -4.89 8.26 9.01
C GLN A 53 -4.35 8.16 7.58
N ALA A 54 -3.09 7.73 7.45
CA ALA A 54 -2.48 7.54 6.14
C ALA A 54 -3.14 6.40 5.37
N ALA A 55 -3.48 5.31 6.08
CA ALA A 55 -4.13 4.17 5.43
C ALA A 55 -5.48 4.57 4.85
N ALA A 56 -6.30 5.30 5.60
CA ALA A 56 -7.61 5.75 5.13
C ALA A 56 -7.48 6.74 3.97
N ARG A 57 -6.51 7.65 4.06
CA ARG A 57 -6.27 8.64 3.01
C ARG A 57 -5.81 7.97 1.71
N GLU A 58 -4.82 7.10 1.79
CA GLU A 58 -4.29 6.43 0.60
C GLU A 58 -5.33 5.49 -0.01
N LEU A 59 -6.12 4.82 0.83
CA LEU A 59 -7.20 3.97 0.33
C LEU A 59 -8.14 4.78 -0.57
N ARG A 60 -8.54 5.96 -0.10
CA ARG A 60 -9.43 6.82 -0.87
C ARG A 60 -8.75 7.38 -2.12
N GLU A 61 -7.51 7.86 -1.98
CA GLU A 61 -6.78 8.44 -3.11
C GLU A 61 -6.51 7.43 -4.21
N GLU A 62 -6.16 6.21 -3.84
CA GLU A 62 -5.75 5.20 -4.82
C GLU A 62 -6.90 4.37 -5.38
N THR A 63 -8.01 4.26 -4.67
CA THR A 63 -9.10 3.38 -5.09
C THR A 63 -10.47 4.04 -5.10
N GLY A 64 -10.62 5.19 -4.46
CA GLY A 64 -11.92 5.82 -4.28
C GLY A 64 -12.73 5.25 -3.12
N LEU A 65 -12.21 4.23 -2.45
CA LEU A 65 -12.93 3.58 -1.34
C LEU A 65 -12.79 4.40 -0.06
N ARG A 66 -13.86 4.45 0.72
CA ARG A 66 -13.85 5.14 1.99
C ARG A 66 -13.74 4.14 3.13
N ALA A 67 -12.83 4.41 4.06
CA ALA A 67 -12.60 3.55 5.21
C ALA A 67 -13.55 3.91 6.36
N THR A 68 -14.85 3.93 6.09
CA THR A 68 -15.84 4.19 7.13
C THR A 68 -15.98 2.99 8.06
N GLU A 69 -15.92 1.81 7.47
CA GLU A 69 -15.97 0.54 8.19
C GLU A 69 -15.10 -0.44 7.44
N GLY A 70 -14.61 -1.45 8.12
CA GLY A 70 -13.87 -2.53 7.49
C GLY A 70 -12.37 -2.34 7.38
N LEU A 71 -11.85 -1.16 7.65
CA LEU A 71 -10.40 -0.98 7.69
C LEU A 71 -9.87 -1.53 9.00
N ARG A 72 -9.10 -2.60 8.92
CA ARG A 72 -8.62 -3.32 10.08
C ARG A 72 -7.11 -3.20 10.19
N ASP A 73 -6.64 -2.76 11.35
CA ASP A 73 -5.21 -2.73 11.66
C ASP A 73 -4.78 -4.14 12.02
N LEU A 74 -3.86 -4.71 11.27
CA LEU A 74 -3.39 -6.07 11.52
C LEU A 74 -2.36 -6.13 12.65
N GLN A 75 -1.98 -4.97 13.21
CA GLN A 75 -0.99 -4.87 14.27
C GLN A 75 0.31 -5.56 13.88
N LEU A 76 0.67 -5.38 12.62
CA LEU A 76 1.86 -5.97 12.03
C LEU A 76 2.67 -4.86 11.41
N THR A 77 3.97 -4.84 11.68
CA THR A 77 4.89 -3.90 11.06
C THR A 77 6.01 -4.65 10.40
N HIS A 78 6.50 -4.08 9.30
CA HIS A 78 7.70 -4.56 8.63
C HIS A 78 8.73 -3.45 8.62
N ARG A 79 9.98 -3.81 8.85
CA ARG A 79 11.11 -2.89 8.68
C ARG A 79 11.99 -3.46 7.58
N TYR A 80 12.34 -2.62 6.63
CA TYR A 80 13.19 -3.07 5.54
C TYR A 80 14.06 -1.93 5.03
N PRO A 81 15.23 -2.28 4.48
CA PRO A 81 16.11 -1.27 3.90
C PRO A 81 15.45 -0.59 2.72
N ILE A 82 15.67 0.71 2.60
CA ILE A 82 15.19 1.46 1.47
C ILE A 82 16.06 1.11 0.27
N LEU A 83 15.42 0.74 -0.85
CA LEU A 83 16.15 0.38 -2.06
C LEU A 83 16.99 1.55 -2.57
N PRO A 84 18.20 1.29 -3.08
CA PRO A 84 19.08 2.36 -3.55
C PRO A 84 18.44 3.34 -4.52
N LYS A 85 17.59 2.84 -5.42
CA LYS A 85 16.93 3.68 -6.42
C LYS A 85 15.96 4.70 -5.81
N TRP A 86 15.54 4.50 -4.56
CA TRP A 86 14.59 5.39 -3.88
C TRP A 86 15.20 6.17 -2.73
N ARG A 87 16.46 5.93 -2.40
CA ARG A 87 17.09 6.54 -1.23
C ARG A 87 17.13 8.06 -1.29
N GLN A 88 17.23 8.62 -2.49
CA GLN A 88 17.27 10.07 -2.65
C GLN A 88 15.95 10.75 -2.27
N ARG A 89 14.86 9.99 -2.13
CA ARG A 89 13.57 10.52 -1.70
C ARG A 89 13.52 10.73 -0.19
N TYR A 90 14.49 10.22 0.53
CA TYR A 90 14.57 10.25 1.99
C TYR A 90 15.76 11.07 2.45
N ALA A 91 15.73 11.51 3.73
CA ALA A 91 16.87 12.18 4.31
C ALA A 91 18.11 11.27 4.28
N PRO A 92 19.32 11.82 4.12
CA PRO A 92 20.53 10.99 3.95
C PRO A 92 20.79 9.99 5.08
N GLU A 93 20.40 10.32 6.32
CA GLU A 93 20.59 9.45 7.47
C GLU A 93 19.57 8.32 7.56
N VAL A 94 18.50 8.41 6.77
CA VAL A 94 17.42 7.40 6.80
C VAL A 94 17.83 6.18 5.99
N ARG A 95 17.81 5.01 6.60
CA ARG A 95 18.23 3.75 5.98
C ARG A 95 17.08 2.75 5.81
N GLU A 96 16.09 2.82 6.70
CA GLU A 96 15.00 1.85 6.75
C GLU A 96 13.66 2.54 6.73
N ASN A 97 12.68 1.84 6.17
CA ASN A 97 11.28 2.24 6.22
C ASN A 97 10.53 1.29 7.15
N THR A 98 9.62 1.84 7.95
CA THR A 98 8.71 1.05 8.78
C THR A 98 7.34 1.06 8.13
N GLU A 99 6.84 -0.12 7.80
CA GLU A 99 5.54 -0.27 7.13
C GLU A 99 4.51 -0.82 8.11
N HIS A 100 3.41 -0.12 8.25
CA HIS A 100 2.28 -0.53 9.09
C HIS A 100 1.22 -1.17 8.20
N VAL A 101 0.71 -2.32 8.59
CA VAL A 101 -0.12 -3.17 7.74
C VAL A 101 -1.58 -3.15 8.13
N PHE A 102 -2.43 -2.95 7.14
CA PHE A 102 -3.89 -2.93 7.29
C PHE A 102 -4.53 -3.86 6.27
N ALA A 103 -5.75 -4.28 6.56
CA ALA A 103 -6.57 -5.04 5.63
C ALA A 103 -7.94 -4.36 5.49
N PHE A 104 -8.51 -4.49 4.30
CA PHE A 104 -9.83 -3.93 4.02
C PHE A 104 -10.66 -4.99 3.28
N GLU A 105 -11.69 -5.48 3.94
CA GLU A 105 -12.53 -6.55 3.40
C GLU A 105 -13.76 -5.98 2.72
N LEU A 106 -14.07 -6.50 1.54
CA LEU A 106 -15.28 -6.17 0.80
C LEU A 106 -16.11 -7.44 0.62
N PRO A 107 -17.45 -7.31 0.49
CA PRO A 107 -18.27 -8.48 0.23
C PRO A 107 -17.95 -9.17 -1.10
N ALA A 108 -17.68 -8.38 -2.13
CA ALA A 108 -17.39 -8.86 -3.48
C ALA A 108 -16.60 -7.82 -4.25
N GLU A 109 -16.14 -8.18 -5.43
CA GLU A 109 -15.42 -7.25 -6.31
C GLU A 109 -16.35 -6.11 -6.71
N ILE A 110 -15.80 -4.90 -6.70
CA ILE A 110 -16.54 -3.70 -7.11
C ILE A 110 -15.67 -2.89 -8.06
N HIS A 111 -16.27 -1.92 -8.72
CA HIS A 111 -15.55 -1.00 -9.58
C HIS A 111 -14.64 -0.10 -8.73
N ILE A 112 -13.41 0.05 -9.18
CA ILE A 112 -12.39 0.86 -8.51
C ILE A 112 -12.06 2.06 -9.40
N THR A 113 -11.88 3.22 -8.78
CA THR A 113 -11.45 4.42 -9.50
C THR A 113 -10.00 4.72 -9.11
N VAL A 114 -9.08 4.38 -10.01
CA VAL A 114 -7.65 4.63 -9.76
C VAL A 114 -7.27 6.06 -10.14
N ASN A 115 -6.21 6.56 -9.52
CA ASN A 115 -5.62 7.84 -9.88
C ASN A 115 -4.67 7.59 -11.06
N PRO A 116 -5.01 8.10 -12.28
CA PRO A 116 -4.21 7.80 -13.47
C PRO A 116 -2.79 8.37 -13.44
N ALA A 117 -2.51 9.33 -12.56
CA ALA A 117 -1.17 9.86 -12.40
C ALA A 117 -0.23 8.83 -11.73
N GLU A 118 -0.78 7.93 -10.95
CA GLU A 118 0.00 6.94 -10.20
C GLU A 118 -0.19 5.52 -10.69
N HIS A 119 -1.40 5.19 -11.15
CA HIS A 119 -1.74 3.82 -11.53
C HIS A 119 -2.38 3.77 -12.92
N ALA A 120 -1.94 2.80 -13.70
CA ALA A 120 -2.45 2.60 -15.06
C ALA A 120 -3.71 1.74 -15.09
N GLY A 121 -4.00 1.04 -13.99
CA GLY A 121 -5.17 0.18 -13.93
C GLY A 121 -5.16 -0.67 -12.67
N TYR A 122 -6.09 -1.60 -12.61
CA TYR A 122 -6.21 -2.51 -11.48
C TYR A 122 -6.77 -3.85 -11.94
N GLY A 123 -6.69 -4.83 -11.06
CA GLY A 123 -7.31 -6.13 -11.30
C GLY A 123 -7.63 -6.84 -9.99
N TRP A 124 -8.53 -7.82 -10.10
CA TRP A 124 -8.91 -8.69 -9.00
C TRP A 124 -8.33 -10.07 -9.28
N PHE A 125 -7.56 -10.60 -8.34
CA PHE A 125 -6.84 -11.85 -8.54
C PHE A 125 -7.07 -12.79 -7.36
N ALA A 126 -7.07 -14.09 -7.60
CA ALA A 126 -7.07 -15.06 -6.52
C ALA A 126 -5.85 -14.82 -5.62
N PHE A 127 -5.94 -15.21 -4.34
CA PHE A 127 -4.88 -14.93 -3.38
C PHE A 127 -3.50 -15.40 -3.83
N ASP A 128 -3.39 -16.63 -4.32
CA ASP A 128 -2.09 -17.17 -4.75
C ASP A 128 -1.56 -16.44 -5.98
N GLU A 129 -2.44 -16.09 -6.89
CA GLU A 129 -2.08 -15.34 -8.08
C GLU A 129 -1.61 -13.94 -7.70
N ALA A 130 -2.35 -13.26 -6.83
CA ALA A 130 -1.98 -11.94 -6.35
C ALA A 130 -0.62 -11.97 -5.65
N ALA A 131 -0.40 -12.96 -4.80
CA ALA A 131 0.88 -13.09 -4.09
C ALA A 131 2.04 -13.26 -5.06
N GLY A 132 1.81 -13.95 -6.18
CA GLY A 132 2.84 -14.14 -7.20
C GLY A 132 3.10 -12.92 -8.06
N LYS A 133 2.16 -11.98 -8.11
CA LYS A 133 2.28 -10.79 -8.96
C LYS A 133 2.94 -9.60 -8.26
N VAL A 134 2.78 -9.48 -6.95
CA VAL A 134 3.28 -8.30 -6.24
C VAL A 134 4.80 -8.27 -6.21
N ALA A 135 5.36 -7.06 -6.35
CA ALA A 135 6.80 -6.87 -6.37
C ALA A 135 7.44 -6.95 -4.99
N SER A 136 6.70 -6.54 -3.96
CA SER A 136 7.23 -6.46 -2.60
C SER A 136 7.03 -7.78 -1.85
N TRP A 137 8.09 -8.24 -1.16
CA TRP A 137 7.98 -9.44 -0.34
C TRP A 137 7.04 -9.26 0.85
N THR A 138 6.97 -8.02 1.39
CA THR A 138 6.06 -7.75 2.51
C THR A 138 4.61 -7.84 2.05
N ASN A 139 4.31 -7.33 0.87
CA ASN A 139 2.98 -7.40 0.29
C ASN A 139 2.56 -8.85 0.07
N ARG A 140 3.47 -9.66 -0.47
CA ARG A 140 3.22 -11.09 -0.69
C ARG A 140 2.91 -11.80 0.62
N GLU A 141 3.71 -11.53 1.64
CA GLU A 141 3.54 -12.18 2.95
C GLU A 141 2.16 -11.88 3.54
N VAL A 142 1.71 -10.63 3.46
CA VAL A 142 0.40 -10.24 3.99
C VAL A 142 -0.73 -10.90 3.21
N ILE A 143 -0.63 -10.94 1.89
CA ILE A 143 -1.65 -11.58 1.06
C ILE A 143 -1.80 -13.05 1.44
N LEU A 144 -0.68 -13.75 1.59
CA LEU A 144 -0.72 -15.16 1.97
C LEU A 144 -1.26 -15.36 3.38
N LYS A 145 -0.98 -14.42 4.28
CA LYS A 145 -1.48 -14.45 5.65
C LYS A 145 -3.01 -14.29 5.70
N LEU A 146 -3.56 -13.48 4.79
CA LEU A 146 -4.99 -13.24 4.72
C LEU A 146 -5.75 -14.30 3.93
N LYS A 147 -5.03 -15.15 3.21
CA LYS A 147 -5.65 -16.21 2.44
C LYS A 147 -6.47 -17.12 3.35
N PRO A 148 -7.74 -17.38 3.00
CA PRO A 148 -8.56 -18.28 3.81
C PRO A 148 -7.95 -19.67 3.89
N LYS A 149 -8.02 -20.26 5.08
CA LYS A 149 -7.57 -21.63 5.29
C LYS A 149 -8.66 -22.59 4.83
N GLY A 150 -8.26 -23.61 4.12
CA GLY A 150 -9.16 -24.62 3.62
C GLY A 150 -9.32 -24.55 2.12
#